data_ce3a68bdd0ac0e3e40bba6655f1b20c5
#
_entry.id   ce3a68bdd0ac0e3e40bba6655f1b20c5
#
_cell.length_a   1.000
_cell.length_b   1.000
_cell.length_c   1.000
_cell.angle_alpha   90.00
_cell.angle_beta   90.00
_cell.angle_gamma   90.00
#
_symmetry.space_group_name_H-M   'P 1'
#
loop_
_entity.id
_entity.type
_entity.pdbx_description
1 polymer ?
#
loop_
_entity_poly.entity_id
_entity_poly.type
_entity_poly.pdbx_seq_one_letter_code
_entity_poly.pdbx_strand_id
1 'polypeptide(L)'
;MANWLIVGGTGRVGRHLVKRLAMRGEHVIVSSRSIPLDQSEWVQGVEFVHSGDQDTGKPFLDAWEKSDVVVNLVGEDIAQKWTPKSKKEITDSRVNSTKMISFLYKSLKKNPKTWINASAVGYYGSTGEAANEESESGDNWLAEVCKAWESEVKAPDGVKTITLRIGPVLQKEAGPFPKMNLPYLAGFGAWLGSGKQFFPWIHVDDVVNSIIFLEKNTESSDVFNLVSPEAITQKDFCIALNEAYGRPRWQMQPPIASIIVGRIVKMALGNMASLLLEGREVSSQKIIDAGYKFKYPTALRACKSLLAK
;
A
#
# COMPACT_ATOMS: atom_id res chain seq x y z
N MET A 1 -24.84 -5.91 -6.27
CA MET A 1 -23.96 -4.73 -6.26
C MET A 1 -23.81 -4.31 -4.82
N ALA A 2 -22.57 -4.05 -4.40
CA ALA A 2 -22.30 -3.51 -3.08
C ALA A 2 -21.96 -2.01 -3.17
N ASN A 3 -22.26 -1.27 -2.11
CA ASN A 3 -21.91 0.15 -2.01
C ASN A 3 -20.58 0.27 -1.26
N TRP A 4 -19.58 0.85 -1.91
CA TRP A 4 -18.22 0.99 -1.39
C TRP A 4 -17.90 2.44 -1.05
N LEU A 5 -17.55 2.71 0.19
CA LEU A 5 -16.99 4.01 0.62
C LEU A 5 -15.46 3.88 0.70
N ILE A 6 -14.77 4.61 -0.16
CA ILE A 6 -13.31 4.60 -0.23
C ILE A 6 -12.77 5.88 0.40
N VAL A 7 -12.31 5.78 1.64
CA VAL A 7 -11.68 6.88 2.38
C VAL A 7 -10.22 6.98 1.93
N GLY A 8 -9.86 8.13 1.35
CA GLY A 8 -8.59 8.30 0.65
C GLY A 8 -8.59 7.77 -0.80
N GLY A 9 -9.78 7.67 -1.42
CA GLY A 9 -9.95 7.14 -2.78
C GLY A 9 -9.24 7.95 -3.87
N THR A 10 -8.92 9.22 -3.63
CA THR A 10 -8.10 10.05 -4.55
C THR A 10 -6.60 9.76 -4.50
N GLY A 11 -6.16 8.95 -3.51
CA GLY A 11 -4.77 8.53 -3.35
C GLY A 11 -4.30 7.56 -4.44
N ARG A 12 -3.01 7.23 -4.41
CA ARG A 12 -2.34 6.41 -5.44
C ARG A 12 -2.98 5.02 -5.62
N VAL A 13 -3.19 4.28 -4.55
CA VAL A 13 -3.87 2.97 -4.58
C VAL A 13 -5.39 3.16 -4.74
N GLY A 14 -5.94 4.17 -4.07
CA GLY A 14 -7.37 4.47 -4.08
C GLY A 14 -7.93 4.66 -5.49
N ARG A 15 -7.27 5.43 -6.34
CA ARG A 15 -7.68 5.63 -7.75
C ARG A 15 -7.81 4.32 -8.54
N HIS A 16 -6.86 3.40 -8.36
CA HIS A 16 -6.91 2.09 -9.02
C HIS A 16 -8.06 1.23 -8.49
N LEU A 17 -8.32 1.28 -7.17
CA LEU A 17 -9.44 0.56 -6.56
C LEU A 17 -10.77 1.11 -7.05
N VAL A 18 -10.96 2.43 -7.01
CA VAL A 18 -12.17 3.11 -7.50
C VAL A 18 -12.45 2.72 -8.95
N LYS A 19 -11.44 2.85 -9.83
CA LYS A 19 -11.57 2.47 -11.23
C LYS A 19 -11.99 1.00 -11.41
N ARG A 20 -11.36 0.11 -10.66
CA ARG A 20 -11.63 -1.34 -10.75
C ARG A 20 -13.04 -1.68 -10.27
N LEU A 21 -13.50 -1.09 -9.18
CA LEU A 21 -14.85 -1.31 -8.63
C LEU A 21 -15.93 -0.76 -9.57
N ALA A 22 -15.76 0.47 -10.06
CA ALA A 22 -16.69 1.07 -11.01
C ALA A 22 -16.80 0.28 -12.32
N MET A 23 -15.68 -0.23 -12.87
CA MET A 23 -15.68 -1.11 -14.05
C MET A 23 -16.36 -2.46 -13.80
N ARG A 24 -16.53 -2.87 -12.54
CA ARG A 24 -17.28 -4.07 -12.15
C ARG A 24 -18.77 -3.79 -11.90
N GLY A 25 -19.18 -2.54 -12.06
CA GLY A 25 -20.56 -2.11 -11.80
C GLY A 25 -20.90 -1.95 -10.33
N GLU A 26 -19.90 -1.89 -9.42
CA GLU A 26 -20.14 -1.58 -8.02
C GLU A 26 -20.43 -0.08 -7.85
N HIS A 27 -21.25 0.27 -6.88
CA HIS A 27 -21.49 1.67 -6.53
C HIS A 27 -20.34 2.19 -5.66
N VAL A 28 -19.67 3.26 -6.11
CA VAL A 28 -18.43 3.73 -5.45
C VAL A 28 -18.59 5.18 -5.00
N ILE A 29 -18.40 5.42 -3.71
CA ILE A 29 -18.35 6.73 -3.11
C ILE A 29 -16.91 6.99 -2.65
N VAL A 30 -16.32 8.08 -3.11
CA VAL A 30 -14.94 8.48 -2.78
C VAL A 30 -15.00 9.60 -1.74
N SER A 31 -14.41 9.35 -0.58
CA SER A 31 -14.20 10.39 0.42
C SER A 31 -12.80 10.97 0.33
N SER A 32 -12.70 12.30 0.20
CA SER A 32 -11.43 13.03 0.09
C SER A 32 -11.50 14.42 0.72
N ARG A 33 -10.36 14.92 1.21
CA ARG A 33 -10.19 16.29 1.68
C ARG A 33 -10.25 17.32 0.54
N SER A 34 -9.94 16.88 -0.67
CA SER A 34 -9.96 17.70 -1.88
C SER A 34 -10.66 16.91 -2.97
N ILE A 35 -11.86 17.33 -3.31
CA ILE A 35 -12.60 16.75 -4.44
C ILE A 35 -11.96 17.29 -5.72
N PRO A 36 -11.59 16.42 -6.69
CA PRO A 36 -11.05 16.88 -7.96
C PRO A 36 -12.03 17.82 -8.68
N LEU A 37 -11.55 18.98 -9.11
CA LEU A 37 -12.35 19.93 -9.89
C LEU A 37 -12.69 19.36 -11.26
N ASP A 38 -11.72 18.66 -11.88
CA ASP A 38 -11.94 17.89 -13.10
C ASP A 38 -12.16 16.42 -12.74
N GLN A 39 -13.36 15.95 -13.02
CA GLN A 39 -13.76 14.57 -12.81
C GLN A 39 -13.77 13.76 -14.11
N SER A 40 -13.36 14.34 -15.23
CA SER A 40 -13.35 13.68 -16.54
C SER A 40 -12.41 12.46 -16.61
N GLU A 41 -11.36 12.45 -15.78
CA GLU A 41 -10.45 11.29 -15.64
C GLU A 41 -11.02 10.13 -14.82
N TRP A 42 -12.17 10.34 -14.15
CA TRP A 42 -12.80 9.33 -13.32
C TRP A 42 -13.84 8.54 -14.11
N VAL A 43 -14.05 7.30 -13.69
CA VAL A 43 -15.10 6.46 -14.29
C VAL A 43 -16.47 7.07 -13.97
N GLN A 44 -17.35 7.11 -14.97
CA GLN A 44 -18.71 7.60 -14.80
C GLN A 44 -19.45 6.86 -13.69
N GLY A 45 -20.21 7.61 -12.88
CA GLY A 45 -21.02 7.06 -11.78
C GLY A 45 -20.27 6.95 -10.44
N VAL A 46 -19.05 7.47 -10.34
CA VAL A 46 -18.35 7.61 -9.05
C VAL A 46 -18.88 8.86 -8.33
N GLU A 47 -19.35 8.70 -7.09
CA GLU A 47 -19.77 9.80 -6.24
C GLU A 47 -18.59 10.33 -5.40
N PHE A 48 -18.57 11.63 -5.11
CA PHE A 48 -17.56 12.25 -4.28
C PHE A 48 -18.19 12.93 -3.08
N VAL A 49 -17.59 12.69 -1.89
CA VAL A 49 -17.95 13.37 -0.66
C VAL A 49 -16.72 13.99 -0.01
N HIS A 50 -16.89 15.19 0.54
CA HIS A 50 -15.82 15.88 1.24
C HIS A 50 -15.64 15.29 2.65
N SER A 51 -14.38 15.03 3.04
CA SER A 51 -14.00 14.54 4.38
C SER A 51 -13.29 15.60 5.23
N GLY A 52 -13.44 16.88 4.93
CA GLY A 52 -12.78 18.00 5.63
C GLY A 52 -13.54 18.47 6.86
N ASP A 53 -12.82 19.20 7.72
CA ASP A 53 -13.15 19.47 9.13
C ASP A 53 -14.42 20.28 9.40
N GLN A 54 -15.02 20.94 8.40
CA GLN A 54 -16.17 21.82 8.63
C GLN A 54 -17.45 21.34 7.98
N ASP A 55 -17.40 20.39 7.03
CA ASP A 55 -18.54 19.82 6.33
C ASP A 55 -18.58 18.28 6.40
N THR A 56 -17.99 17.66 7.40
CA THR A 56 -18.25 16.26 7.78
C THR A 56 -19.70 16.06 8.21
N GLY A 57 -20.52 17.02 7.81
CA GLY A 57 -21.92 17.04 7.98
C GLY A 57 -22.58 15.87 7.24
N LYS A 58 -23.83 16.09 6.98
CA LYS A 58 -24.77 15.14 6.41
C LYS A 58 -24.28 14.34 5.18
N PRO A 59 -23.57 14.94 4.17
CA PRO A 59 -23.18 14.14 2.98
C PRO A 59 -22.26 12.96 3.28
N PHE A 60 -21.27 13.13 4.17
CA PHE A 60 -20.38 12.03 4.53
C PHE A 60 -21.09 10.95 5.37
N LEU A 61 -21.95 11.36 6.30
CA LEU A 61 -22.74 10.44 7.11
C LEU A 61 -23.76 9.68 6.25
N ASP A 62 -24.42 10.36 5.30
CA ASP A 62 -25.33 9.71 4.34
C ASP A 62 -24.58 8.69 3.47
N ALA A 63 -23.35 9.00 3.04
CA ALA A 63 -22.48 8.08 2.31
C ALA A 63 -22.10 6.86 3.16
N TRP A 64 -21.76 7.08 4.43
CA TRP A 64 -21.46 6.03 5.39
C TRP A 64 -22.64 5.07 5.56
N GLU A 65 -23.83 5.60 5.84
CA GLU A 65 -25.04 4.79 6.09
C GLU A 65 -25.52 4.01 4.85
N LYS A 66 -25.21 4.49 3.65
CA LYS A 66 -25.52 3.80 2.39
C LYS A 66 -24.53 2.69 2.07
N SER A 67 -23.34 2.71 2.67
CA SER A 67 -22.25 1.80 2.32
C SER A 67 -22.39 0.43 2.96
N ASP A 68 -22.00 -0.60 2.22
CA ASP A 68 -21.84 -1.98 2.70
C ASP A 68 -20.42 -2.25 3.15
N VAL A 69 -19.46 -1.60 2.47
CA VAL A 69 -18.02 -1.77 2.66
C VAL A 69 -17.35 -0.40 2.80
N VAL A 70 -16.52 -0.25 3.83
CA VAL A 70 -15.62 0.90 3.99
C VAL A 70 -14.19 0.44 3.79
N VAL A 71 -13.43 1.15 2.93
CA VAL A 71 -11.99 0.92 2.74
C VAL A 71 -11.23 2.17 3.14
N ASN A 72 -10.35 2.07 4.14
CA ASN A 72 -9.48 3.15 4.57
C ASN A 72 -8.09 3.01 3.95
N LEU A 73 -7.77 3.89 3.01
CA LEU A 73 -6.46 3.99 2.35
C LEU A 73 -5.76 5.32 2.64
N VAL A 74 -6.19 6.03 3.70
CA VAL A 74 -5.58 7.31 4.07
C VAL A 74 -4.18 7.10 4.62
N GLY A 75 -3.24 7.88 4.12
CA GLY A 75 -1.88 7.91 4.62
C GLY A 75 -1.04 8.96 3.90
N GLU A 76 -0.34 9.78 4.66
CA GLU A 76 0.65 10.72 4.15
C GLU A 76 1.82 9.96 3.49
N ASP A 77 2.44 10.57 2.46
CA ASP A 77 3.54 9.93 1.73
C ASP A 77 4.73 9.68 2.65
N ILE A 78 5.15 8.41 2.75
CA ILE A 78 6.31 8.01 3.55
C ILE A 78 7.64 8.33 2.85
N ALA A 79 7.63 8.49 1.52
CA ALA A 79 8.83 8.72 0.71
C ALA A 79 9.24 10.20 0.71
N GLN A 80 9.31 10.81 1.88
CA GLN A 80 9.75 12.18 2.15
C GLN A 80 10.80 12.21 3.26
N LYS A 81 11.51 13.34 3.42
CA LYS A 81 12.52 13.48 4.48
C LYS A 81 11.87 13.35 5.87
N TRP A 82 12.38 12.42 6.69
CA TRP A 82 11.83 12.14 8.02
C TRP A 82 12.31 13.16 9.07
N THR A 83 11.71 14.34 9.06
CA THR A 83 11.82 15.34 10.13
C THR A 83 10.82 15.01 11.26
N PRO A 84 10.96 15.60 12.46
CA PRO A 84 9.95 15.45 13.52
C PRO A 84 8.54 15.81 13.05
N LYS A 85 8.40 16.87 12.24
CA LYS A 85 7.13 17.31 11.67
C LYS A 85 6.55 16.26 10.71
N SER A 86 7.33 15.82 9.72
CA SER A 86 6.84 14.84 8.73
C SER A 86 6.56 13.47 9.37
N LYS A 87 7.34 13.03 10.35
CA LYS A 87 7.06 11.83 11.13
C LYS A 87 5.70 11.93 11.84
N LYS A 88 5.42 13.07 12.45
CA LYS A 88 4.12 13.32 13.10
C LYS A 88 2.98 13.29 12.07
N GLU A 89 3.12 13.98 10.93
CA GLU A 89 2.12 14.00 9.86
C GLU A 89 1.84 12.59 9.29
N ILE A 90 2.90 11.79 9.07
CA ILE A 90 2.80 10.40 8.62
C ILE A 90 2.04 9.54 9.64
N THR A 91 2.32 9.69 10.93
CA THR A 91 1.64 8.95 12.00
C THR A 91 0.20 9.42 12.14
N ASP A 92 -0.01 10.71 12.30
CA ASP A 92 -1.33 11.31 12.56
C ASP A 92 -2.32 11.02 11.42
N SER A 93 -1.89 11.11 10.17
CA SER A 93 -2.77 10.85 9.02
C SER A 93 -3.37 9.43 9.05
N ARG A 94 -2.63 8.46 9.54
CA ARG A 94 -3.05 7.05 9.64
C ARG A 94 -3.88 6.81 10.89
N VAL A 95 -3.35 7.18 12.03
CA VAL A 95 -3.99 6.96 13.32
C VAL A 95 -5.32 7.72 13.41
N ASN A 96 -5.35 9.00 13.05
CA ASN A 96 -6.54 9.83 13.17
C ASN A 96 -7.65 9.41 12.19
N SER A 97 -7.31 9.02 10.95
CA SER A 97 -8.32 8.52 10.01
C SER A 97 -8.97 7.22 10.51
N THR A 98 -8.18 6.31 11.05
CA THR A 98 -8.66 5.04 11.59
C THR A 98 -9.48 5.25 12.86
N LYS A 99 -9.02 6.13 13.75
CA LYS A 99 -9.76 6.53 14.96
C LYS A 99 -11.10 7.17 14.64
N MET A 100 -11.15 8.02 13.61
CA MET A 100 -12.41 8.61 13.14
C MET A 100 -13.39 7.53 12.67
N ILE A 101 -12.94 6.56 11.88
CA ILE A 101 -13.76 5.44 11.42
C ILE A 101 -14.27 4.61 12.60
N SER A 102 -13.40 4.28 13.57
CA SER A 102 -13.80 3.59 14.80
C SER A 102 -14.86 4.36 15.61
N PHE A 103 -14.74 5.70 15.65
CA PHE A 103 -15.73 6.56 16.29
C PHE A 103 -17.09 6.49 15.58
N LEU A 104 -17.12 6.52 14.24
CA LEU A 104 -18.35 6.40 13.45
C LEU A 104 -19.05 5.07 13.69
N TYR A 105 -18.31 3.96 13.70
CA TYR A 105 -18.87 2.64 14.01
C TYR A 105 -19.55 2.57 15.38
N LYS A 106 -19.03 3.32 16.37
CA LYS A 106 -19.61 3.36 17.72
C LYS A 106 -20.80 4.32 17.83
N SER A 107 -20.82 5.37 17.02
CA SER A 107 -21.77 6.48 17.16
C SER A 107 -23.01 6.34 16.28
N LEU A 108 -22.91 5.62 15.17
CA LEU A 108 -23.99 5.48 14.20
C LEU A 108 -24.73 4.16 14.38
N LYS A 109 -26.06 4.19 14.14
CA LYS A 109 -26.93 3.01 14.25
C LYS A 109 -26.81 2.10 13.04
N LYS A 110 -26.60 2.68 11.86
CA LYS A 110 -26.44 1.95 10.59
C LYS A 110 -25.00 2.01 10.18
N ASN A 111 -24.35 0.87 10.17
CA ASN A 111 -22.95 0.73 9.89
C ASN A 111 -22.69 -0.19 8.69
N PRO A 112 -21.64 0.07 7.89
CA PRO A 112 -21.11 -0.89 6.92
C PRO A 112 -20.76 -2.22 7.60
N LYS A 113 -20.99 -3.32 6.88
CA LYS A 113 -20.74 -4.69 7.40
C LYS A 113 -19.27 -5.07 7.36
N THR A 114 -18.51 -4.46 6.46
CA THR A 114 -17.08 -4.74 6.27
C THR A 114 -16.27 -3.46 6.35
N TRP A 115 -15.21 -3.50 7.15
CA TRP A 115 -14.19 -2.47 7.20
C TRP A 115 -12.83 -3.04 6.79
N ILE A 116 -12.28 -2.57 5.69
CA ILE A 116 -10.94 -2.90 5.22
C ILE A 116 -10.03 -1.73 5.55
N ASN A 117 -9.01 -1.97 6.38
CA ASN A 117 -8.06 -0.93 6.81
C ASN A 117 -6.66 -1.24 6.29
N ALA A 118 -6.04 -0.27 5.61
CA ALA A 118 -4.65 -0.38 5.24
C ALA A 118 -3.75 -0.36 6.47
N SER A 119 -2.67 -1.11 6.40
CA SER A 119 -1.47 -1.09 7.24
C SER A 119 -0.27 -1.31 6.32
N ALA A 120 0.91 -1.61 6.86
CA ALA A 120 2.10 -1.85 6.06
C ALA A 120 2.99 -2.95 6.65
N VAL A 121 3.77 -3.63 5.79
CA VAL A 121 4.79 -4.60 6.22
C VAL A 121 5.88 -3.99 7.11
N GLY A 122 5.95 -2.65 7.18
CA GLY A 122 6.75 -1.94 8.16
C GLY A 122 6.45 -2.34 9.61
N TYR A 123 5.29 -2.93 9.88
CA TYR A 123 4.93 -3.55 11.15
C TYR A 123 6.00 -4.51 11.67
N TYR A 124 6.62 -5.29 10.80
CA TYR A 124 7.62 -6.30 11.18
C TYR A 124 9.03 -5.75 11.38
N GLY A 125 9.26 -4.47 11.11
CA GLY A 125 10.63 -3.91 11.08
C GLY A 125 11.43 -4.37 9.86
N SER A 126 12.75 -4.19 9.92
CA SER A 126 13.64 -4.42 8.78
C SER A 126 14.63 -5.57 8.97
N THR A 127 14.64 -6.22 10.12
CA THR A 127 15.58 -7.29 10.50
C THR A 127 14.83 -8.51 11.05
N GLY A 128 15.50 -9.66 11.08
CA GLY A 128 14.97 -10.91 11.62
C GLY A 128 14.67 -11.96 10.54
N GLU A 129 14.10 -13.07 10.95
CA GLU A 129 13.66 -14.17 10.09
C GLU A 129 12.45 -13.76 9.22
N ALA A 130 12.07 -14.58 8.24
CA ALA A 130 10.88 -14.37 7.44
C ALA A 130 9.64 -14.15 8.33
N ALA A 131 8.90 -13.08 8.04
CA ALA A 131 7.72 -12.70 8.82
C ALA A 131 6.42 -13.18 8.15
N ASN A 132 5.46 -13.58 8.97
CA ASN A 132 4.07 -13.82 8.60
C ASN A 132 3.13 -13.00 9.49
N GLU A 133 1.83 -13.17 9.36
CA GLU A 133 0.82 -12.39 10.08
C GLU A 133 0.84 -12.63 11.60
N GLU A 134 1.37 -13.76 12.05
CA GLU A 134 1.52 -14.14 13.47
C GLU A 134 2.81 -13.60 14.09
N SER A 135 3.75 -13.12 13.26
CA SER A 135 5.02 -12.59 13.72
C SER A 135 4.85 -11.31 14.54
N GLU A 136 5.64 -11.17 15.59
CA GLU A 136 5.68 -9.96 16.40
C GLU A 136 6.11 -8.74 15.60
N SER A 137 5.69 -7.57 16.08
CA SER A 137 6.10 -6.29 15.50
C SER A 137 7.58 -6.03 15.73
N GLY A 138 8.21 -5.34 14.79
CA GLY A 138 9.55 -4.79 14.99
C GLY A 138 9.58 -3.67 16.05
N ASP A 139 10.77 -3.16 16.28
CA ASP A 139 11.11 -2.14 17.30
C ASP A 139 11.50 -0.77 16.70
N ASN A 140 11.44 -0.63 15.37
CA ASN A 140 11.76 0.62 14.71
C ASN A 140 10.53 1.55 14.62
N TRP A 141 10.78 2.84 14.32
CA TRP A 141 9.72 3.84 14.21
C TRP A 141 8.58 3.44 13.27
N LEU A 142 8.85 2.75 12.15
CA LEU A 142 7.80 2.32 11.22
C LEU A 142 6.91 1.25 11.84
N ALA A 143 7.48 0.35 12.60
CA ALA A 143 6.73 -0.66 13.34
C ALA A 143 5.84 -0.01 14.41
N GLU A 144 6.36 0.99 15.12
CA GLU A 144 5.56 1.78 16.08
C GLU A 144 4.38 2.48 15.42
N VAL A 145 4.59 3.10 14.23
CA VAL A 145 3.51 3.71 13.46
C VAL A 145 2.45 2.68 13.07
N CYS A 146 2.86 1.52 12.56
CA CYS A 146 1.92 0.45 12.16
C CYS A 146 1.15 -0.09 13.37
N LYS A 147 1.81 -0.30 14.52
CA LYS A 147 1.15 -0.73 15.77
C LYS A 147 0.11 0.28 16.23
N ALA A 148 0.47 1.55 16.29
CA ALA A 148 -0.46 2.61 16.67
C ALA A 148 -1.63 2.70 15.68
N TRP A 149 -1.37 2.52 14.40
CA TRP A 149 -2.39 2.52 13.36
C TRP A 149 -3.38 1.34 13.52
N GLU A 150 -2.86 0.10 13.61
CA GLU A 150 -3.67 -1.10 13.75
C GLU A 150 -4.44 -1.13 15.08
N SER A 151 -3.89 -0.57 16.16
CA SER A 151 -4.55 -0.51 17.48
C SER A 151 -5.83 0.34 17.50
N GLU A 152 -6.01 1.22 16.52
CA GLU A 152 -7.23 2.03 16.37
C GLU A 152 -8.32 1.36 15.52
N VAL A 153 -8.09 0.16 14.98
CA VAL A 153 -9.12 -0.62 14.29
C VAL A 153 -10.05 -1.25 15.34
N LYS A 154 -11.12 -0.55 15.69
CA LYS A 154 -12.07 -0.94 16.73
C LYS A 154 -13.50 -0.86 16.18
N ALA A 155 -14.00 -1.99 15.72
CA ALA A 155 -15.37 -2.14 15.25
C ALA A 155 -16.25 -2.88 16.27
N PRO A 156 -17.56 -2.67 16.28
CA PRO A 156 -18.49 -3.45 17.10
C PRO A 156 -18.60 -4.89 16.60
N ASP A 157 -19.16 -5.75 17.44
CA ASP A 157 -19.45 -7.14 17.07
C ASP A 157 -20.34 -7.20 15.83
N GLY A 158 -20.06 -8.17 14.96
CA GLY A 158 -20.78 -8.36 13.70
C GLY A 158 -20.25 -7.53 12.53
N VAL A 159 -19.28 -6.64 12.74
CA VAL A 159 -18.55 -5.95 11.66
C VAL A 159 -17.25 -6.72 11.36
N LYS A 160 -17.12 -7.16 10.12
CA LYS A 160 -15.90 -7.80 9.63
C LYS A 160 -14.81 -6.75 9.41
N THR A 161 -13.67 -6.87 10.10
CA THR A 161 -12.49 -6.01 9.89
C THR A 161 -11.37 -6.77 9.20
N ILE A 162 -10.82 -6.21 8.13
CA ILE A 162 -9.70 -6.79 7.40
C ILE A 162 -8.56 -5.78 7.41
N THR A 163 -7.46 -6.12 8.10
CA THR A 163 -6.26 -5.29 8.12
C THR A 163 -5.26 -5.78 7.07
N LEU A 164 -4.79 -4.87 6.22
CA LEU A 164 -3.90 -5.18 5.11
C LEU A 164 -2.50 -4.63 5.37
N ARG A 165 -1.53 -5.48 5.69
CA ARG A 165 -0.11 -5.12 5.79
C ARG A 165 0.50 -5.12 4.40
N ILE A 166 0.46 -3.95 3.74
CA ILE A 166 0.81 -3.79 2.33
C ILE A 166 2.31 -3.53 2.20
N GLY A 167 2.96 -4.25 1.30
CA GLY A 167 4.35 -4.00 0.88
C GLY A 167 4.50 -2.77 -0.01
N PRO A 168 5.74 -2.39 -0.40
CA PRO A 168 5.99 -1.34 -1.38
C PRO A 168 5.20 -1.58 -2.67
N VAL A 169 4.22 -0.70 -2.95
CA VAL A 169 3.33 -0.86 -4.10
C VAL A 169 4.00 -0.37 -5.37
N LEU A 170 4.15 -1.26 -6.34
CA LEU A 170 4.69 -0.95 -7.66
C LEU A 170 3.56 -0.49 -8.59
N GLN A 171 3.70 0.70 -9.13
CA GLN A 171 2.83 1.29 -10.15
C GLN A 171 3.62 2.23 -11.06
N LYS A 172 3.11 2.45 -12.27
CA LYS A 172 3.84 3.14 -13.33
C LYS A 172 4.11 4.62 -13.00
N GLU A 173 3.11 5.30 -12.46
CA GLU A 173 3.10 6.75 -12.28
C GLU A 173 3.58 7.21 -10.90
N ALA A 174 3.66 6.30 -9.92
CA ALA A 174 3.93 6.67 -8.54
C ALA A 174 4.59 5.54 -7.73
N GLY A 175 4.86 5.81 -6.44
CA GLY A 175 5.50 4.85 -5.55
C GLY A 175 7.00 4.68 -5.82
N PRO A 176 7.59 3.53 -5.46
CA PRO A 176 9.02 3.30 -5.61
C PRO A 176 9.44 3.05 -7.07
N PHE A 177 8.57 2.47 -7.90
CA PHE A 177 8.96 2.02 -9.24
C PHE A 177 9.51 3.13 -10.15
N PRO A 178 8.90 4.31 -10.32
CA PRO A 178 9.46 5.37 -11.16
C PRO A 178 10.87 5.78 -10.73
N LYS A 179 11.12 5.86 -9.42
CA LYS A 179 12.44 6.22 -8.87
C LYS A 179 13.47 5.13 -9.12
N MET A 180 13.09 3.86 -8.93
CA MET A 180 13.94 2.70 -9.22
C MET A 180 14.23 2.57 -10.72
N ASN A 181 13.27 2.94 -11.56
CA ASN A 181 13.35 2.85 -13.01
C ASN A 181 14.25 3.93 -13.64
N LEU A 182 14.43 5.07 -12.98
CA LEU A 182 15.16 6.21 -13.54
C LEU A 182 16.59 5.89 -14.02
N PRO A 183 17.44 5.16 -13.26
CA PRO A 183 18.76 4.76 -13.73
C PRO A 183 18.70 3.88 -14.97
N TYR A 184 17.67 3.03 -15.08
CA TYR A 184 17.50 2.13 -16.22
C TYR A 184 17.11 2.90 -17.49
N LEU A 185 16.32 3.97 -17.39
CA LEU A 185 16.03 4.86 -18.51
C LEU A 185 17.31 5.50 -19.04
N ALA A 186 18.27 5.81 -18.17
CA ALA A 186 19.59 6.34 -18.54
C ALA A 186 20.60 5.25 -19.01
N GLY A 187 20.19 3.99 -19.09
CA GLY A 187 21.06 2.89 -19.53
C GLY A 187 21.87 2.21 -18.42
N PHE A 188 21.70 2.59 -17.16
CA PHE A 188 22.49 2.10 -16.04
C PHE A 188 21.62 1.26 -15.09
N GLY A 189 21.73 -0.08 -15.17
CA GLY A 189 21.12 -0.96 -14.16
C GLY A 189 21.98 -0.99 -12.88
N ALA A 190 21.37 -0.76 -11.73
CA ALA A 190 22.08 -0.80 -10.45
C ALA A 190 21.15 -1.20 -9.30
N TRP A 191 21.71 -1.82 -8.28
CA TRP A 191 21.08 -2.00 -6.99
C TRP A 191 21.73 -1.09 -5.93
N LEU A 192 21.08 -0.93 -4.78
CA LEU A 192 21.58 -0.06 -3.71
C LEU A 192 22.25 -0.89 -2.60
N GLY A 193 23.40 -0.40 -2.12
CA GLY A 193 24.14 -1.04 -1.03
C GLY A 193 24.59 -2.46 -1.39
N SER A 194 24.36 -3.42 -0.48
CA SER A 194 24.70 -4.85 -0.70
C SER A 194 23.73 -5.53 -1.67
N GLY A 195 22.53 -5.00 -1.82
CA GLY A 195 21.44 -5.61 -2.57
C GLY A 195 20.85 -6.88 -1.93
N LYS A 196 21.35 -7.28 -0.74
CA LYS A 196 20.90 -8.51 -0.05
C LYS A 196 19.61 -8.32 0.76
N GLN A 197 19.23 -7.07 1.03
CA GLN A 197 17.98 -6.77 1.71
C GLN A 197 16.78 -7.27 0.91
N PHE A 198 15.81 -7.88 1.59
CA PHE A 198 14.58 -8.31 0.94
C PHE A 198 13.74 -7.11 0.50
N PHE A 199 13.02 -7.29 -0.58
CA PHE A 199 12.13 -6.28 -1.13
C PHE A 199 10.71 -6.88 -1.27
N PRO A 200 9.90 -6.82 -0.21
CA PRO A 200 8.55 -7.41 -0.16
C PRO A 200 7.53 -6.54 -0.92
N TRP A 201 7.71 -6.41 -2.22
CA TRP A 201 6.91 -5.59 -3.13
C TRP A 201 5.56 -6.23 -3.47
N ILE A 202 4.64 -5.43 -4.00
CA ILE A 202 3.41 -5.90 -4.63
C ILE A 202 3.04 -5.00 -5.81
N HIS A 203 2.44 -5.57 -6.86
CA HIS A 203 1.89 -4.79 -7.97
C HIS A 203 0.54 -4.14 -7.57
N VAL A 204 0.28 -2.90 -8.01
CA VAL A 204 -0.96 -2.18 -7.66
C VAL A 204 -2.23 -2.94 -8.05
N ASP A 205 -2.25 -3.63 -9.19
CA ASP A 205 -3.38 -4.47 -9.59
C ASP A 205 -3.65 -5.61 -8.60
N ASP A 206 -2.59 -6.20 -8.02
CA ASP A 206 -2.74 -7.27 -7.03
C ASP A 206 -3.21 -6.72 -5.69
N VAL A 207 -2.80 -5.51 -5.28
CA VAL A 207 -3.41 -4.84 -4.11
C VAL A 207 -4.91 -4.68 -4.30
N VAL A 208 -5.32 -4.11 -5.42
CA VAL A 208 -6.74 -3.85 -5.71
C VAL A 208 -7.55 -5.14 -5.80
N ASN A 209 -7.02 -6.15 -6.51
CA ASN A 209 -7.69 -7.44 -6.64
C ASN A 209 -7.77 -8.19 -5.29
N SER A 210 -6.73 -8.10 -4.44
CA SER A 210 -6.73 -8.67 -3.10
C SER A 210 -7.79 -8.04 -2.20
N ILE A 211 -7.96 -6.71 -2.23
CA ILE A 211 -9.02 -6.01 -1.48
C ILE A 211 -10.39 -6.57 -1.87
N ILE A 212 -10.68 -6.66 -3.16
CA ILE A 212 -11.95 -7.15 -3.68
C ILE A 212 -12.15 -8.65 -3.36
N PHE A 213 -11.07 -9.43 -3.44
CA PHE A 213 -11.10 -10.86 -3.14
C PHE A 213 -11.40 -11.11 -1.65
N LEU A 214 -10.68 -10.44 -0.75
CA LEU A 214 -10.80 -10.62 0.69
C LEU A 214 -12.15 -10.14 1.21
N GLU A 215 -12.71 -9.08 0.64
CA GLU A 215 -14.07 -8.65 0.98
C GLU A 215 -15.08 -9.79 0.83
N LYS A 216 -14.98 -10.56 -0.26
CA LYS A 216 -15.93 -11.62 -0.62
C LYS A 216 -15.63 -12.98 0.03
N ASN A 217 -14.35 -13.28 0.28
CA ASN A 217 -13.89 -14.63 0.64
C ASN A 217 -13.38 -14.75 2.08
N THR A 218 -13.47 -13.68 2.88
CA THR A 218 -13.14 -13.70 4.30
C THR A 218 -14.44 -13.60 5.11
N GLU A 219 -14.68 -14.56 5.99
CA GLU A 219 -15.92 -14.60 6.80
C GLU A 219 -15.79 -13.85 8.12
N SER A 220 -14.59 -13.79 8.69
CA SER A 220 -14.28 -13.17 9.99
C SER A 220 -13.23 -12.07 9.86
N SER A 221 -13.08 -11.31 10.95
CA SER A 221 -12.01 -10.31 11.06
C SER A 221 -10.63 -10.96 11.05
N ASP A 222 -9.70 -10.40 10.26
CA ASP A 222 -8.38 -10.97 10.09
C ASP A 222 -7.35 -9.95 9.58
N VAL A 223 -6.06 -10.36 9.60
CA VAL A 223 -4.91 -9.60 9.07
C VAL A 223 -4.29 -10.37 7.91
N PHE A 224 -3.94 -9.69 6.84
CA PHE A 224 -3.28 -10.27 5.67
C PHE A 224 -2.08 -9.46 5.22
N ASN A 225 -0.99 -10.15 4.90
CA ASN A 225 0.15 -9.56 4.21
C ASN A 225 -0.15 -9.47 2.71
N LEU A 226 -0.04 -8.28 2.17
CA LEU A 226 -0.14 -8.04 0.74
C LEU A 226 1.24 -7.77 0.16
N VAL A 227 1.94 -8.84 -0.18
CA VAL A 227 3.24 -8.85 -0.86
C VAL A 227 3.22 -9.88 -1.97
N SER A 228 4.07 -9.71 -3.00
CA SER A 228 4.26 -10.74 -4.03
C SER A 228 4.72 -12.07 -3.41
N PRO A 229 4.26 -13.22 -3.91
CA PRO A 229 4.69 -14.53 -3.40
C PRO A 229 6.18 -14.83 -3.65
N GLU A 230 6.82 -14.13 -4.58
CA GLU A 230 8.23 -14.26 -4.82
C GLU A 230 9.04 -13.52 -3.74
N ALA A 231 9.62 -14.26 -2.80
CA ALA A 231 10.60 -13.72 -1.85
C ALA A 231 11.87 -13.33 -2.61
N ILE A 232 12.11 -12.04 -2.79
CA ILE A 232 13.18 -11.54 -3.66
C ILE A 232 14.02 -10.49 -2.94
N THR A 233 15.34 -10.51 -3.20
CA THR A 233 16.24 -9.44 -2.75
C THR A 233 16.12 -8.21 -3.66
N GLN A 234 16.53 -7.06 -3.14
CA GLN A 234 16.56 -5.83 -3.93
C GLN A 234 17.48 -5.96 -5.16
N LYS A 235 18.60 -6.69 -5.05
CA LYS A 235 19.49 -7.00 -6.18
C LYS A 235 18.78 -7.85 -7.23
N ASP A 236 18.09 -8.91 -6.82
CA ASP A 236 17.42 -9.80 -7.77
C ASP A 236 16.23 -9.11 -8.44
N PHE A 237 15.52 -8.23 -7.70
CA PHE A 237 14.52 -7.34 -8.30
C PHE A 237 15.13 -6.43 -9.38
N CYS A 238 16.29 -5.84 -9.11
CA CYS A 238 17.01 -5.02 -10.09
C CYS A 238 17.46 -5.83 -11.31
N ILE A 239 17.84 -7.09 -11.12
CA ILE A 239 18.16 -8.02 -12.22
C ILE A 239 16.90 -8.28 -13.06
N ALA A 240 15.76 -8.56 -12.44
CA ALA A 240 14.48 -8.76 -13.13
C ALA A 240 14.04 -7.51 -13.93
N LEU A 241 14.25 -6.31 -13.37
CA LEU A 241 13.98 -5.06 -14.07
C LEU A 241 14.90 -4.88 -15.30
N ASN A 242 16.19 -5.20 -15.14
CA ASN A 242 17.15 -5.15 -16.27
C ASN A 242 16.76 -6.12 -17.39
N GLU A 243 16.32 -7.34 -17.02
CA GLU A 243 15.81 -8.34 -17.96
C GLU A 243 14.52 -7.87 -18.65
N ALA A 244 13.64 -7.19 -17.93
CA ALA A 244 12.41 -6.64 -18.51
C ALA A 244 12.71 -5.58 -19.59
N TYR A 245 13.86 -4.89 -19.50
CA TYR A 245 14.38 -4.02 -20.56
C TYR A 245 15.04 -4.76 -21.72
N GLY A 246 15.13 -6.09 -21.69
CA GLY A 246 15.87 -6.90 -22.67
C GLY A 246 17.39 -6.72 -22.61
N ARG A 247 17.92 -6.26 -21.48
CA ARG A 247 19.36 -5.97 -21.32
C ARG A 247 20.09 -7.13 -20.65
N PRO A 248 21.32 -7.45 -21.11
CA PRO A 248 22.12 -8.49 -20.49
C PRO A 248 22.63 -8.07 -19.09
N ARG A 249 22.86 -9.04 -18.22
CA ARG A 249 23.30 -8.80 -16.82
C ARG A 249 24.64 -8.06 -16.70
N TRP A 250 25.54 -8.19 -17.67
CA TRP A 250 26.85 -7.51 -17.65
C TRP A 250 26.74 -5.99 -17.82
N GLN A 251 25.60 -5.46 -18.27
CA GLN A 251 25.35 -4.00 -18.32
C GLN A 251 24.99 -3.39 -16.96
N MET A 252 24.84 -4.22 -15.93
CA MET A 252 24.59 -3.72 -14.57
C MET A 252 25.88 -3.18 -13.95
N GLN A 253 25.75 -2.13 -13.14
CA GLN A 253 26.87 -1.53 -12.42
C GLN A 253 27.57 -2.55 -11.51
N PRO A 254 28.92 -2.49 -11.38
CA PRO A 254 29.66 -3.39 -10.49
C PRO A 254 29.28 -3.15 -9.02
N PRO A 255 29.42 -4.18 -8.15
CA PRO A 255 29.05 -4.11 -6.74
C PRO A 255 29.68 -2.95 -5.95
N ILE A 256 30.92 -2.58 -6.30
CA ILE A 256 31.64 -1.48 -5.64
C ILE A 256 30.91 -0.14 -5.86
N ALA A 257 30.45 0.14 -7.07
CA ALA A 257 29.67 1.34 -7.38
C ALA A 257 28.37 1.37 -6.56
N SER A 258 27.70 0.23 -6.43
CA SER A 258 26.45 0.10 -5.66
C SER A 258 26.65 0.39 -4.17
N ILE A 259 27.78 0.00 -3.58
CA ILE A 259 28.12 0.30 -2.18
C ILE A 259 28.37 1.80 -1.98
N ILE A 260 29.11 2.43 -2.90
CA ILE A 260 29.38 3.88 -2.86
C ILE A 260 28.07 4.66 -2.97
N VAL A 261 27.23 4.31 -3.95
CA VAL A 261 25.90 4.93 -4.11
C VAL A 261 25.04 4.72 -2.87
N GLY A 262 25.05 3.54 -2.26
CA GLY A 262 24.33 3.28 -1.01
C GLY A 262 24.75 4.21 0.15
N ARG A 263 26.06 4.49 0.28
CA ARG A 263 26.58 5.45 1.27
C ARG A 263 26.13 6.88 0.97
N ILE A 264 26.17 7.31 -0.28
CA ILE A 264 25.68 8.63 -0.71
C ILE A 264 24.18 8.76 -0.42
N VAL A 265 23.39 7.73 -0.76
CA VAL A 265 21.94 7.68 -0.46
C VAL A 265 21.69 7.81 1.04
N LYS A 266 22.46 7.10 1.88
CA LYS A 266 22.33 7.21 3.34
C LYS A 266 22.64 8.61 3.85
N MET A 267 23.67 9.27 3.32
CA MET A 267 23.99 10.66 3.68
C MET A 267 22.93 11.65 3.22
N ALA A 268 22.39 11.48 2.01
CA ALA A 268 21.41 12.39 1.43
C ALA A 268 20.01 12.24 2.06
N LEU A 269 19.58 11.01 2.34
CA LEU A 269 18.23 10.69 2.80
C LEU A 269 18.13 10.49 4.33
N GLY A 270 19.26 10.40 5.02
CA GLY A 270 19.28 10.16 6.48
C GLY A 270 18.50 8.89 6.85
N ASN A 271 17.64 8.97 7.84
CA ASN A 271 16.85 7.83 8.33
C ASN A 271 15.88 7.25 7.29
N MET A 272 15.47 8.03 6.29
CA MET A 272 14.61 7.52 5.20
C MET A 272 15.35 6.49 4.32
N ALA A 273 16.70 6.47 4.34
CA ALA A 273 17.49 5.51 3.59
C ALA A 273 17.20 4.06 4.01
N SER A 274 16.71 3.80 5.22
CA SER A 274 16.30 2.47 5.68
C SER A 274 15.23 1.83 4.79
N LEU A 275 14.31 2.62 4.23
CA LEU A 275 13.30 2.13 3.26
C LEU A 275 13.92 1.50 2.00
N LEU A 276 15.16 1.85 1.67
CA LEU A 276 15.84 1.42 0.45
C LEU A 276 16.97 0.42 0.73
N LEU A 277 17.59 0.52 1.90
CA LEU A 277 18.82 -0.23 2.25
C LEU A 277 18.57 -1.37 3.22
N GLU A 278 17.38 -1.44 3.80
CA GLU A 278 16.95 -2.46 4.76
C GLU A 278 15.67 -3.13 4.26
N GLY A 279 15.43 -4.35 4.69
CA GLY A 279 14.21 -5.06 4.34
C GLY A 279 14.22 -6.49 4.85
N ARG A 280 13.06 -6.93 5.31
CA ARG A 280 12.80 -8.27 5.84
C ARG A 280 11.98 -9.06 4.83
N GLU A 281 12.18 -10.35 4.77
CA GLU A 281 11.29 -11.25 4.06
C GLU A 281 9.91 -11.27 4.73
N VAL A 282 8.86 -11.19 3.93
CA VAL A 282 7.47 -11.25 4.39
C VAL A 282 6.71 -12.25 3.53
N SER A 283 6.01 -13.16 4.18
CA SER A 283 5.21 -14.19 3.51
C SER A 283 3.81 -13.68 3.16
N SER A 284 3.33 -14.04 1.99
CA SER A 284 1.92 -13.90 1.56
C SER A 284 1.17 -15.25 1.56
N GLN A 285 1.68 -16.26 2.25
CA GLN A 285 1.12 -17.60 2.18
C GLN A 285 -0.33 -17.64 2.63
N LYS A 286 -0.70 -16.87 3.66
CA LYS A 286 -2.06 -16.82 4.19
C LYS A 286 -3.12 -16.42 3.13
N ILE A 287 -2.86 -15.40 2.33
CA ILE A 287 -3.80 -14.99 1.28
C ILE A 287 -3.84 -15.99 0.11
N ILE A 288 -2.72 -16.69 -0.15
CA ILE A 288 -2.67 -17.79 -1.13
C ILE A 288 -3.51 -18.97 -0.65
N ASP A 289 -3.39 -19.36 0.61
CA ASP A 289 -4.16 -20.44 1.24
C ASP A 289 -5.66 -20.11 1.28
N ALA A 290 -6.00 -18.82 1.38
CA ALA A 290 -7.37 -18.34 1.21
C ALA A 290 -7.88 -18.44 -0.25
N GLY A 291 -7.03 -18.81 -1.21
CA GLY A 291 -7.37 -19.05 -2.63
C GLY A 291 -7.08 -17.88 -3.58
N TYR A 292 -6.42 -16.82 -3.11
CA TYR A 292 -6.04 -15.70 -3.99
C TYR A 292 -4.96 -16.11 -4.99
N LYS A 293 -5.15 -15.73 -6.25
CA LYS A 293 -4.17 -15.96 -7.33
C LYS A 293 -3.61 -14.62 -7.81
N PHE A 294 -2.32 -14.41 -7.54
CA PHE A 294 -1.62 -13.21 -7.97
C PHE A 294 -1.56 -13.09 -9.49
N LYS A 295 -1.89 -11.92 -10.01
CA LYS A 295 -1.74 -11.58 -11.44
C LYS A 295 -0.27 -11.41 -11.80
N TYR A 296 0.51 -10.83 -10.88
CA TYR A 296 1.94 -10.57 -11.05
C TYR A 296 2.75 -11.24 -9.92
N PRO A 297 2.88 -12.58 -9.96
CA PRO A 297 3.53 -13.33 -8.89
C PRO A 297 5.06 -13.19 -8.88
N THR A 298 5.68 -12.68 -9.97
CA THR A 298 7.14 -12.52 -10.09
C THR A 298 7.53 -11.11 -10.50
N ALA A 299 8.71 -10.67 -10.03
CA ALA A 299 9.24 -9.34 -10.33
C ALA A 299 9.38 -9.11 -11.84
N LEU A 300 9.80 -10.11 -12.61
CA LEU A 300 9.92 -9.99 -14.07
C LEU A 300 8.58 -9.70 -14.74
N ARG A 301 7.50 -10.40 -14.33
CA ARG A 301 6.15 -10.16 -14.89
C ARG A 301 5.64 -8.77 -14.52
N ALA A 302 5.85 -8.36 -13.27
CA ALA A 302 5.47 -7.03 -12.80
C ALA A 302 6.23 -5.94 -13.57
N CYS A 303 7.55 -6.04 -13.68
CA CYS A 303 8.39 -5.08 -14.40
C CYS A 303 7.99 -4.98 -15.89
N LYS A 304 7.75 -6.10 -16.58
CA LYS A 304 7.27 -6.11 -17.96
C LYS A 304 5.94 -5.38 -18.11
N SER A 305 5.00 -5.58 -17.17
CA SER A 305 3.71 -4.89 -17.17
C SER A 305 3.86 -3.38 -16.97
N LEU A 306 4.72 -2.96 -16.04
CA LEU A 306 4.95 -1.55 -15.72
C LEU A 306 5.72 -0.79 -16.81
N LEU A 307 6.52 -1.50 -17.62
CA LEU A 307 7.25 -0.94 -18.76
C LEU A 307 6.43 -0.95 -20.06
N ALA A 308 5.36 -1.74 -20.14
CA ALA A 308 4.47 -1.73 -21.31
C ALA A 308 3.87 -0.33 -21.53
N LYS A 309 3.81 0.08 -22.82
CA LYS A 309 3.28 1.40 -23.23
C LYS A 309 1.78 1.52 -23.02
#